data_0c20642cfec6a25375722bde215d25b7
#
_entry.id   0c20642cfec6a25375722bde215d25b7
#
_cell.length_a   1.000
_cell.length_b   1.000
_cell.length_c   1.000
_cell.angle_alpha   90.00
_cell.angle_beta   90.00
_cell.angle_gamma   90.00
#
_symmetry.space_group_name_H-M   'P 1'
#
loop_
_entity.id
_entity.type
_entity.pdbx_description
1 polymer ?
#
loop_
_entity_poly.entity_id
_entity_poly.type
_entity_poly.pdbx_seq_one_letter_code
_entity_poly.pdbx_strand_id
1 'polypeptide(L)'
;MLGGRRFRIWRPAHPLEVQDPYAERGDAGPIWSQTWTSGVVLAGLLARCPLHGVRVLELGCGLGLVAIAAARAGGRVTVSDRSGLALAFTALNADENRVAVETVQCDWQSPHALEVHGPWDLVLGSDILYDERSAYALTALLDRVLAADGEVWITDPGREAASAFLASASTAWRLSNYRCGHGVLLHRLARPSTPRPKQAAARRLER
;
A
#
# COMPACT_ATOMS: atom_id res chain seq x y z
N MET A 1 -7.42 3.10 17.16
CA MET A 1 -6.75 1.90 17.72
C MET A 1 -6.80 0.79 16.70
N LEU A 2 -5.67 0.26 16.24
CA LEU A 2 -5.58 -0.87 15.31
C LEU A 2 -4.77 -1.98 15.98
N GLY A 3 -5.30 -3.19 16.04
CA GLY A 3 -4.64 -4.29 16.74
C GLY A 3 -4.27 -4.00 18.21
N GLY A 4 -5.05 -3.20 18.92
CA GLY A 4 -4.79 -2.76 20.29
C GLY A 4 -3.76 -1.63 20.41
N ARG A 5 -3.18 -1.15 19.32
CA ARG A 5 -2.14 -0.10 19.33
C ARG A 5 -2.72 1.25 18.87
N ARG A 6 -2.23 2.34 19.47
CA ARG A 6 -2.58 3.71 19.06
C ARG A 6 -1.67 4.13 17.91
N PHE A 7 -2.27 4.72 16.85
CA PHE A 7 -1.58 5.42 15.76
C PHE A 7 -1.90 6.91 15.86
N ARG A 8 -0.90 7.76 15.66
CA ARG A 8 -1.05 9.20 15.55
C ARG A 8 -0.74 9.58 14.12
N ILE A 9 -1.69 10.20 13.45
CA ILE A 9 -1.55 10.59 12.04
C ILE A 9 -1.85 12.08 11.91
N TRP A 10 -0.82 12.84 11.60
CA TRP A 10 -0.91 14.24 11.23
C TRP A 10 -1.38 14.35 9.79
N ARG A 11 -2.20 15.33 9.53
CA ARG A 11 -2.70 15.69 8.20
C ARG A 11 -2.76 17.20 8.06
N PRO A 12 -2.83 17.78 6.84
CA PRO A 12 -3.03 19.21 6.66
C PRO A 12 -4.28 19.69 7.41
N ALA A 13 -4.14 20.81 8.13
CA ALA A 13 -5.27 21.44 8.84
C ALA A 13 -6.31 22.00 7.86
N HIS A 14 -5.85 22.49 6.72
CA HIS A 14 -6.65 23.08 5.64
C HIS A 14 -6.38 22.39 4.30
N PRO A 15 -6.89 21.17 4.07
CA PRO A 15 -6.54 20.38 2.88
C PRO A 15 -6.91 21.09 1.57
N LEU A 16 -7.99 21.88 1.56
CA LEU A 16 -8.42 22.63 0.36
C LEU A 16 -7.41 23.68 -0.09
N GLU A 17 -6.60 24.21 0.83
CA GLU A 17 -5.57 25.22 0.56
C GLU A 17 -4.23 24.62 0.12
N VAL A 18 -4.07 23.31 0.25
CA VAL A 18 -2.82 22.62 -0.13
C VAL A 18 -2.63 22.70 -1.64
N GLN A 19 -1.52 23.30 -2.05
CA GLN A 19 -1.09 23.34 -3.45
C GLN A 19 -0.08 22.22 -3.70
N ASP A 20 -0.49 21.25 -4.50
CA ASP A 20 0.34 20.11 -4.89
C ASP A 20 0.08 19.76 -6.36
N PRO A 21 1.01 20.12 -7.27
CA PRO A 21 0.84 19.89 -8.70
C PRO A 21 0.87 18.40 -9.09
N TYR A 22 1.35 17.55 -8.21
CA TYR A 22 1.45 16.10 -8.44
C TYR A 22 0.28 15.32 -7.83
N ALA A 23 -0.56 15.98 -7.03
CA ALA A 23 -1.69 15.32 -6.39
C ALA A 23 -2.97 15.39 -7.24
N GLU A 24 -3.68 14.29 -7.29
CA GLU A 24 -5.08 14.33 -7.67
C GLU A 24 -5.93 14.92 -6.55
N ARG A 25 -6.96 15.66 -6.95
CA ARG A 25 -7.82 16.39 -6.02
C ARG A 25 -9.23 15.81 -6.04
N GLY A 26 -9.73 15.54 -4.85
CA GLY A 26 -11.15 15.31 -4.61
C GLY A 26 -11.81 16.54 -3.99
N ASP A 27 -13.07 16.42 -3.62
CA ASP A 27 -13.89 17.50 -3.02
C ASP A 27 -13.31 18.06 -1.71
N ALA A 28 -12.53 17.24 -0.99
CA ALA A 28 -11.92 17.61 0.30
C ALA A 28 -10.41 17.94 0.21
N GLY A 29 -9.89 18.24 -0.99
CA GLY A 29 -8.48 18.55 -1.23
C GLY A 29 -7.70 17.40 -1.88
N PRO A 30 -6.36 17.39 -1.80
CA PRO A 30 -5.56 16.31 -2.37
C PRO A 30 -5.94 14.96 -1.80
N ILE A 31 -6.09 13.95 -2.66
CA ILE A 31 -6.52 12.59 -2.27
C ILE A 31 -5.61 12.00 -1.19
N TRP A 32 -4.30 12.22 -1.30
CA TRP A 32 -3.32 11.75 -0.32
C TRP A 32 -3.47 12.32 1.09
N SER A 33 -4.16 13.47 1.24
CA SER A 33 -4.29 14.19 2.52
C SER A 33 -5.32 13.58 3.48
N GLN A 34 -5.96 12.49 3.10
CA GLN A 34 -7.01 11.83 3.86
C GLN A 34 -6.62 10.40 4.28
N THR A 35 -7.27 9.91 5.34
CA THR A 35 -7.17 8.52 5.76
C THR A 35 -8.37 7.76 5.21
N TRP A 36 -8.12 6.86 4.28
CA TRP A 36 -9.15 6.05 3.63
C TRP A 36 -9.44 4.77 4.40
N THR A 37 -10.68 4.30 4.34
CA THR A 37 -11.13 3.10 5.05
C THR A 37 -10.31 1.86 4.65
N SER A 38 -9.96 1.72 3.38
CA SER A 38 -9.11 0.64 2.88
C SER A 38 -7.74 0.61 3.55
N GLY A 39 -7.12 1.79 3.76
CA GLY A 39 -5.85 1.91 4.49
C GLY A 39 -5.99 1.54 5.97
N VAL A 40 -7.09 1.91 6.62
CA VAL A 40 -7.36 1.54 8.02
C VAL A 40 -7.50 0.02 8.15
N VAL A 41 -8.21 -0.62 7.23
CA VAL A 41 -8.39 -2.08 7.20
C VAL A 41 -7.05 -2.77 6.98
N LEU A 42 -6.27 -2.36 5.97
CA LEU A 42 -4.97 -2.95 5.68
C LEU A 42 -3.99 -2.81 6.86
N ALA A 43 -3.91 -1.62 7.46
CA ALA A 43 -3.10 -1.39 8.65
C ALA A 43 -3.53 -2.27 9.84
N GLY A 44 -4.83 -2.51 9.99
CA GLY A 44 -5.38 -3.42 11.01
C GLY A 44 -4.97 -4.88 10.77
N LEU A 45 -4.92 -5.33 9.53
CA LEU A 45 -4.43 -6.66 9.14
C LEU A 45 -2.94 -6.80 9.43
N LEU A 46 -2.13 -5.83 8.99
CA LEU A 46 -0.68 -5.81 9.20
C LEU A 46 -0.28 -5.79 10.67
N ALA A 47 -1.06 -5.12 11.53
CA ALA A 47 -0.81 -5.10 12.97
C ALA A 47 -0.82 -6.50 13.63
N ARG A 48 -1.32 -7.51 12.94
CA ARG A 48 -1.39 -8.92 13.38
C ARG A 48 -0.43 -9.83 12.61
N CYS A 49 0.32 -9.31 11.64
CA CYS A 49 1.24 -10.05 10.79
C CYS A 49 2.69 -9.74 11.18
N PRO A 50 3.49 -10.70 11.67
CA PRO A 50 4.91 -10.48 11.89
C PRO A 50 5.62 -10.32 10.53
N LEU A 51 6.37 -9.21 10.37
CA LEU A 51 7.10 -8.87 9.13
C LEU A 51 8.61 -8.76 9.36
N HIS A 52 9.14 -9.42 10.39
CA HIS A 52 10.58 -9.36 10.70
C HIS A 52 11.42 -9.85 9.51
N GLY A 53 12.32 -8.99 9.03
CA GLY A 53 13.19 -9.27 7.91
C GLY A 53 12.55 -9.09 6.53
N VAL A 54 11.23 -8.85 6.44
CA VAL A 54 10.51 -8.65 5.19
C VAL A 54 10.79 -7.25 4.64
N ARG A 55 11.16 -7.16 3.36
CA ARG A 55 11.27 -5.90 2.62
C ARG A 55 9.90 -5.52 2.08
N VAL A 56 9.38 -4.41 2.55
CA VAL A 56 8.02 -3.96 2.24
C VAL A 56 8.07 -2.67 1.41
N LEU A 57 7.30 -2.62 0.32
CA LEU A 57 7.02 -1.40 -0.44
C LEU A 57 5.55 -1.03 -0.25
N GLU A 58 5.25 0.19 0.16
CA GLU A 58 3.90 0.76 0.03
C GLU A 58 3.84 1.70 -1.17
N LEU A 59 2.88 1.47 -2.06
CA LEU A 59 2.58 2.29 -3.22
C LEU A 59 1.42 3.23 -2.91
N GLY A 60 1.57 4.53 -3.26
CA GLY A 60 0.55 5.54 -2.96
C GLY A 60 0.35 5.72 -1.46
N CYS A 61 1.43 5.98 -0.73
CA CYS A 61 1.44 5.94 0.74
C CYS A 61 0.58 7.02 1.42
N GLY A 62 0.31 8.14 0.75
CA GLY A 62 -0.47 9.26 1.28
C GLY A 62 0.04 9.75 2.63
N LEU A 63 -0.70 9.49 3.71
CA LEU A 63 -0.32 9.85 5.09
C LEU A 63 0.49 8.77 5.83
N GLY A 64 0.78 7.61 5.19
CA GLY A 64 1.68 6.58 5.70
C GLY A 64 1.10 5.65 6.77
N LEU A 65 -0.21 5.58 6.95
CA LEU A 65 -0.81 4.73 7.99
C LEU A 65 -0.44 3.25 7.82
N VAL A 66 -0.47 2.75 6.60
CA VAL A 66 -0.18 1.34 6.26
C VAL A 66 1.31 1.06 6.45
N ALA A 67 2.20 1.95 5.97
CA ALA A 67 3.64 1.86 6.18
C ALA A 67 4.01 1.79 7.67
N ILE A 68 3.41 2.68 8.48
CA ILE A 68 3.66 2.69 9.94
C ILE A 68 3.21 1.37 10.56
N ALA A 69 2.10 0.80 10.13
CA ALA A 69 1.64 -0.49 10.62
C ALA A 69 2.60 -1.62 10.23
N ALA A 70 3.09 -1.64 8.99
CA ALA A 70 4.07 -2.60 8.48
C ALA A 70 5.42 -2.48 9.22
N ALA A 71 5.91 -1.26 9.45
CA ALA A 71 7.14 -1.02 10.20
C ALA A 71 7.02 -1.47 11.66
N ARG A 72 5.88 -1.20 12.32
CA ARG A 72 5.60 -1.71 13.68
C ARG A 72 5.47 -3.22 13.76
N ALA A 73 5.14 -3.87 12.65
CA ALA A 73 5.13 -5.33 12.53
C ALA A 73 6.53 -5.92 12.30
N GLY A 74 7.56 -5.08 12.17
CA GLY A 74 8.96 -5.46 12.01
C GLY A 74 9.47 -5.44 10.58
N GLY A 75 8.68 -4.95 9.60
CA GLY A 75 9.08 -4.81 8.22
C GLY A 75 10.12 -3.72 8.00
N ARG A 76 11.00 -3.92 7.01
CA ARG A 76 11.85 -2.87 6.44
C ARG A 76 11.07 -2.18 5.33
N VAL A 77 10.56 -0.98 5.62
CA VAL A 77 9.53 -0.33 4.81
C VAL A 77 10.12 0.80 3.96
N THR A 78 9.91 0.69 2.66
CA THR A 78 10.05 1.77 1.69
C THR A 78 8.65 2.23 1.30
N VAL A 79 8.41 3.53 1.23
CA VAL A 79 7.13 4.12 0.79
C VAL A 79 7.33 4.88 -0.50
N SER A 80 6.33 4.84 -1.37
CA SER A 80 6.34 5.60 -2.61
C SER A 80 5.04 6.35 -2.81
N ASP A 81 5.19 7.58 -3.28
CA ASP A 81 4.11 8.42 -3.77
C ASP A 81 4.64 9.34 -4.87
N ARG A 82 3.78 9.81 -5.76
CA ARG A 82 4.16 10.83 -6.74
C ARG A 82 4.23 12.22 -6.13
N SER A 83 3.50 12.44 -5.04
CA SER A 83 3.48 13.67 -4.26
C SER A 83 4.63 13.71 -3.25
N GLY A 84 5.53 14.68 -3.40
CA GLY A 84 6.57 14.93 -2.40
C GLY A 84 6.00 15.39 -1.05
N LEU A 85 4.82 16.05 -1.04
CA LEU A 85 4.14 16.44 0.18
C LEU A 85 3.56 15.22 0.91
N ALA A 86 2.99 14.24 0.21
CA ALA A 86 2.56 12.98 0.79
C ALA A 86 3.72 12.28 1.49
N LEU A 87 4.88 12.19 0.84
CA LEU A 87 6.10 11.61 1.41
C LEU A 87 6.57 12.36 2.66
N ALA A 88 6.53 13.70 2.63
CA ALA A 88 6.89 14.51 3.80
C ALA A 88 5.95 14.26 4.99
N PHE A 89 4.63 14.19 4.75
CA PHE A 89 3.67 13.84 5.80
C PHE A 89 3.84 12.38 6.28
N THR A 90 4.14 11.44 5.38
CA THR A 90 4.45 10.07 5.78
C THR A 90 5.68 9.99 6.66
N ALA A 91 6.77 10.70 6.33
CA ALA A 91 7.97 10.75 7.16
C ALA A 91 7.70 11.36 8.55
N LEU A 92 6.97 12.49 8.60
CA LEU A 92 6.53 13.10 9.86
C LEU A 92 5.69 12.14 10.70
N ASN A 93 4.76 11.43 10.09
CA ASN A 93 3.90 10.48 10.76
C ASN A 93 4.67 9.23 11.24
N ALA A 94 5.66 8.77 10.49
CA ALA A 94 6.54 7.68 10.90
C ALA A 94 7.35 8.06 12.15
N ASP A 95 7.94 9.26 12.18
CA ASP A 95 8.66 9.79 13.34
C ASP A 95 7.76 9.91 14.58
N GLU A 96 6.57 10.51 14.44
CA GLU A 96 5.56 10.60 15.52
C GLU A 96 5.21 9.22 16.10
N ASN A 97 5.22 8.19 15.28
CA ASN A 97 4.94 6.80 15.66
C ASN A 97 6.20 6.00 16.02
N ARG A 98 7.39 6.62 16.02
CA ARG A 98 8.69 6.04 16.38
C ARG A 98 9.05 4.82 15.54
N VAL A 99 8.84 4.92 14.23
CA VAL A 99 9.25 3.92 13.24
C VAL A 99 10.05 4.58 12.12
N ALA A 100 10.94 3.81 11.50
CA ALA A 100 11.70 4.25 10.34
C ALA A 100 11.01 3.77 9.05
N VAL A 101 10.94 4.66 8.05
CA VAL A 101 10.54 4.36 6.69
C VAL A 101 11.49 5.06 5.72
N GLU A 102 11.77 4.43 4.59
CA GLU A 102 12.49 5.04 3.49
C GLU A 102 11.48 5.63 2.50
N THR A 103 11.74 6.84 1.98
CA THR A 103 10.82 7.52 1.05
C THR A 103 11.39 7.58 -0.35
N VAL A 104 10.61 7.22 -1.36
CA VAL A 104 10.97 7.28 -2.78
C VAL A 104 9.87 7.99 -3.56
N GLN A 105 10.16 9.19 -4.07
CA GLN A 105 9.21 9.86 -4.96
C GLN A 105 9.23 9.19 -6.33
N CYS A 106 8.07 8.73 -6.79
CA CYS A 106 7.97 8.00 -8.03
C CYS A 106 6.58 8.09 -8.66
N ASP A 107 6.55 8.36 -9.96
CA ASP A 107 5.39 8.10 -10.81
C ASP A 107 5.50 6.66 -11.35
N TRP A 108 4.45 5.88 -11.22
CA TRP A 108 4.42 4.48 -11.66
C TRP A 108 4.61 4.30 -13.18
N GLN A 109 4.38 5.35 -13.97
CA GLN A 109 4.68 5.36 -15.40
C GLN A 109 6.18 5.49 -15.70
N SER A 110 6.97 5.94 -14.71
CA SER A 110 8.42 6.10 -14.79
C SER A 110 9.10 5.48 -13.57
N PRO A 111 9.00 4.15 -13.36
CA PRO A 111 9.28 3.49 -12.09
C PRO A 111 10.77 3.25 -11.78
N HIS A 112 11.69 3.83 -12.54
CA HIS A 112 13.14 3.59 -12.43
C HIS A 112 13.66 3.74 -10.98
N ALA A 113 13.20 4.76 -10.26
CA ALA A 113 13.59 4.96 -8.87
C ALA A 113 13.22 3.77 -7.97
N LEU A 114 12.04 3.15 -8.19
CA LEU A 114 11.64 1.95 -7.47
C LEU A 114 12.46 0.74 -7.90
N GLU A 115 12.71 0.54 -9.18
CA GLU A 115 13.49 -0.60 -9.69
C GLU A 115 14.89 -0.69 -9.08
N VAL A 116 15.54 0.45 -8.91
CA VAL A 116 16.89 0.53 -8.31
C VAL A 116 16.88 0.09 -6.84
N HIS A 117 15.80 0.37 -6.10
CA HIS A 117 15.67 0.04 -4.68
C HIS A 117 15.12 -1.38 -4.43
N GLY A 118 14.49 -2.01 -5.43
CA GLY A 118 13.89 -3.34 -5.34
C GLY A 118 14.90 -4.50 -5.26
N PRO A 119 14.44 -5.74 -5.36
CA PRO A 119 13.04 -6.15 -5.28
C PRO A 119 12.50 -6.18 -3.84
N TRP A 120 11.15 -6.21 -3.68
CA TRP A 120 10.46 -6.30 -2.39
C TRP A 120 9.76 -7.63 -2.22
N ASP A 121 9.73 -8.12 -0.97
CA ASP A 121 9.06 -9.37 -0.60
C ASP A 121 7.54 -9.17 -0.48
N LEU A 122 7.12 -7.95 -0.09
CA LEU A 122 5.72 -7.58 0.06
C LEU A 122 5.48 -6.18 -0.51
N VAL A 123 4.57 -6.08 -1.48
CA VAL A 123 4.08 -4.80 -2.01
C VAL A 123 2.68 -4.55 -1.48
N LEU A 124 2.47 -3.37 -0.90
CA LEU A 124 1.22 -2.93 -0.30
C LEU A 124 0.61 -1.79 -1.10
N GLY A 125 -0.72 -1.76 -1.16
CA GLY A 125 -1.47 -0.63 -1.68
C GLY A 125 -2.84 -0.54 -1.05
N SER A 126 -3.31 0.66 -0.78
CA SER A 126 -4.65 0.88 -0.24
C SER A 126 -5.35 2.00 -0.99
N ASP A 127 -6.52 1.71 -1.54
CA ASP A 127 -7.32 2.65 -2.34
C ASP A 127 -6.59 3.22 -3.58
N ILE A 128 -5.65 2.47 -4.16
CA ILE A 128 -4.81 2.92 -5.28
C ILE A 128 -5.37 2.58 -6.67
N LEU A 129 -6.48 1.87 -6.73
CA LEU A 129 -7.15 1.47 -7.97
C LEU A 129 -8.38 2.35 -8.22
N TYR A 130 -8.21 3.68 -8.23
CA TYR A 130 -9.31 4.62 -8.38
C TYR A 130 -9.54 5.08 -9.84
N ASP A 131 -8.60 4.84 -10.74
CA ASP A 131 -8.72 5.09 -12.18
C ASP A 131 -8.03 4.00 -13.02
N GLU A 132 -8.44 3.86 -14.29
CA GLU A 132 -7.92 2.82 -15.20
C GLU A 132 -6.43 3.03 -15.55
N ARG A 133 -5.97 4.27 -15.61
CA ARG A 133 -4.57 4.60 -15.95
C ARG A 133 -3.63 4.12 -14.85
N SER A 134 -3.99 4.36 -13.59
CA SER A 134 -3.25 3.87 -12.42
C SER A 134 -3.26 2.35 -12.37
N ALA A 135 -4.39 1.72 -12.65
CA ALA A 135 -4.53 0.26 -12.70
C ALA A 135 -3.62 -0.38 -13.76
N TYR A 136 -3.55 0.21 -14.96
CA TYR A 136 -2.66 -0.28 -16.03
C TYR A 136 -1.18 -0.12 -15.67
N ALA A 137 -0.77 1.07 -15.18
CA ALA A 137 0.60 1.33 -14.76
C ALA A 137 1.05 0.38 -13.63
N LEU A 138 0.15 0.09 -12.69
CA LEU A 138 0.42 -0.82 -11.58
C LEU A 138 0.77 -2.24 -12.06
N THR A 139 0.06 -2.78 -13.05
CA THR A 139 0.34 -4.13 -13.56
C THR A 139 1.78 -4.25 -14.07
N ALA A 140 2.24 -3.29 -14.88
CA ALA A 140 3.60 -3.27 -15.41
C ALA A 140 4.65 -3.05 -14.29
N LEU A 141 4.34 -2.21 -13.29
CA LEU A 141 5.20 -1.93 -12.17
C LEU A 141 5.44 -3.18 -11.31
N LEU A 142 4.39 -3.91 -10.96
CA LEU A 142 4.48 -5.07 -10.06
C LEU A 142 5.45 -6.13 -10.57
N ASP A 143 5.48 -6.37 -11.88
CA ASP A 143 6.42 -7.33 -12.49
C ASP A 143 7.88 -6.96 -12.32
N ARG A 144 8.17 -5.66 -12.19
CA ARG A 144 9.52 -5.09 -12.13
C ARG A 144 10.05 -4.95 -10.70
N VAL A 145 9.14 -4.79 -9.72
CA VAL A 145 9.53 -4.47 -8.34
C VAL A 145 9.36 -5.64 -7.36
N LEU A 146 8.52 -6.63 -7.68
CA LEU A 146 8.24 -7.73 -6.77
C LEU A 146 9.31 -8.82 -6.87
N ALA A 147 9.80 -9.28 -5.72
CA ALA A 147 10.67 -10.45 -5.62
C ALA A 147 10.00 -11.71 -6.19
N ALA A 148 10.80 -12.70 -6.60
CA ALA A 148 10.28 -13.94 -7.20
C ALA A 148 9.23 -14.64 -6.32
N ASP A 149 9.47 -14.68 -5.01
CA ASP A 149 8.58 -15.29 -4.00
C ASP A 149 7.74 -14.24 -3.24
N GLY A 150 7.65 -13.02 -3.78
CA GLY A 150 6.94 -11.91 -3.15
C GLY A 150 5.42 -12.00 -3.32
N GLU A 151 4.73 -11.23 -2.50
CA GLU A 151 3.27 -11.05 -2.55
C GLU A 151 2.89 -9.59 -2.69
N VAL A 152 1.73 -9.34 -3.31
CA VAL A 152 1.10 -8.03 -3.38
C VAL A 152 -0.20 -8.07 -2.59
N TRP A 153 -0.42 -7.11 -1.71
CA TRP A 153 -1.67 -6.95 -0.97
C TRP A 153 -2.27 -5.59 -1.28
N ILE A 154 -3.43 -5.59 -1.91
CA ILE A 154 -4.18 -4.38 -2.24
C ILE A 154 -5.53 -4.41 -1.54
N THR A 155 -5.87 -3.33 -0.85
CA THR A 155 -7.21 -3.15 -0.28
C THR A 155 -7.98 -2.09 -1.06
N ASP A 156 -9.26 -2.38 -1.35
CA ASP A 156 -10.12 -1.57 -2.19
C ASP A 156 -11.60 -1.70 -1.75
N PRO A 157 -12.44 -0.64 -1.87
CA PRO A 157 -13.85 -0.70 -1.52
C PRO A 157 -14.74 -1.35 -2.61
N GLY A 158 -14.15 -1.94 -3.66
CA GLY A 158 -14.89 -2.56 -4.77
C GLY A 158 -15.15 -1.60 -5.93
N ARG A 159 -14.16 -0.77 -6.28
CA ARG A 159 -14.25 0.16 -7.42
C ARG A 159 -14.27 -0.59 -8.76
N GLU A 160 -14.88 0.03 -9.77
CA GLU A 160 -14.92 -0.52 -11.14
C GLU A 160 -13.50 -0.70 -11.72
N ALA A 161 -12.64 0.30 -11.56
CA ALA A 161 -11.23 0.22 -11.99
C ALA A 161 -10.47 -0.94 -11.33
N ALA A 162 -10.78 -1.26 -10.07
CA ALA A 162 -10.21 -2.43 -9.40
C ALA A 162 -10.67 -3.74 -10.07
N SER A 163 -11.91 -3.84 -10.49
CA SER A 163 -12.43 -5.03 -11.19
C SER A 163 -11.71 -5.27 -12.52
N ALA A 164 -11.46 -4.21 -13.29
CA ALA A 164 -10.73 -4.30 -14.56
C ALA A 164 -9.27 -4.72 -14.35
N PHE A 165 -8.58 -4.13 -13.34
CA PHE A 165 -7.24 -4.52 -12.94
C PHE A 165 -7.16 -6.00 -12.56
N LEU A 166 -8.07 -6.46 -11.70
CA LEU A 166 -8.07 -7.84 -11.19
C LEU A 166 -8.36 -8.86 -12.30
N ALA A 167 -9.25 -8.53 -13.24
CA ALA A 167 -9.52 -9.37 -14.41
C ALA A 167 -8.24 -9.54 -15.24
N SER A 168 -7.53 -8.46 -15.55
CA SER A 168 -6.24 -8.48 -16.23
C SER A 168 -5.17 -9.24 -15.43
N ALA A 169 -5.02 -8.91 -14.16
CA ALA A 169 -4.02 -9.54 -13.29
C ALA A 169 -4.22 -11.05 -13.13
N SER A 170 -5.47 -11.54 -13.13
CA SER A 170 -5.79 -12.96 -12.99
C SER A 170 -5.24 -13.85 -14.11
N THR A 171 -4.87 -13.29 -15.24
CA THR A 171 -4.26 -14.01 -16.37
C THR A 171 -2.79 -14.35 -16.14
N ALA A 172 -2.08 -13.55 -15.35
CA ALA A 172 -0.64 -13.66 -15.11
C ALA A 172 -0.29 -13.98 -13.64
N TRP A 173 -1.20 -13.69 -12.70
CA TRP A 173 -0.98 -13.79 -11.27
C TRP A 173 -1.97 -14.76 -10.62
N ARG A 174 -1.51 -15.46 -9.59
CA ARG A 174 -2.41 -16.17 -8.68
C ARG A 174 -3.10 -15.15 -7.78
N LEU A 175 -4.40 -15.01 -7.93
CA LEU A 175 -5.24 -14.05 -7.23
C LEU A 175 -6.08 -14.75 -6.15
N SER A 176 -6.16 -14.13 -4.97
CA SER A 176 -7.08 -14.51 -3.88
C SER A 176 -7.75 -13.28 -3.32
N ASN A 177 -9.06 -13.31 -3.17
CA ASN A 177 -9.88 -12.19 -2.71
C ASN A 177 -10.53 -12.53 -1.36
N TYR A 178 -10.47 -11.59 -0.42
CA TYR A 178 -11.03 -11.74 0.92
C TYR A 178 -11.94 -10.55 1.23
N ARG A 179 -13.11 -10.81 1.78
CA ARG A 179 -13.97 -9.76 2.33
C ARG A 179 -13.47 -9.37 3.71
N CYS A 180 -13.14 -8.09 3.88
CA CYS A 180 -12.73 -7.50 5.14
C CYS A 180 -13.89 -6.69 5.75
N GLY A 181 -13.70 -6.17 6.94
CA GLY A 181 -14.69 -5.27 7.54
C GLY A 181 -14.93 -3.99 6.71
N HIS A 182 -16.04 -3.33 6.95
CA HIS A 182 -16.41 -2.02 6.35
C HIS A 182 -16.57 -2.03 4.81
N GLY A 183 -16.93 -3.18 4.22
CA GLY A 183 -17.12 -3.31 2.77
C GLY A 183 -15.83 -3.35 1.96
N VAL A 184 -14.68 -3.39 2.61
CA VAL A 184 -13.36 -3.45 1.96
C VAL A 184 -13.04 -4.88 1.54
N LEU A 185 -12.45 -5.02 0.35
CA LEU A 185 -11.87 -6.25 -0.17
C LEU A 185 -10.35 -6.20 -0.03
N LEU A 186 -9.73 -7.32 0.34
CA LEU A 186 -8.29 -7.54 0.23
C LEU A 186 -8.02 -8.43 -0.97
N HIS A 187 -7.22 -7.97 -1.89
CA HIS A 187 -6.72 -8.70 -3.04
C HIS A 187 -5.27 -9.09 -2.78
N ARG A 188 -4.98 -10.39 -2.85
CA ARG A 188 -3.60 -10.91 -2.73
C ARG A 188 -3.19 -11.50 -4.06
N LEU A 189 -2.06 -11.03 -4.58
CA LEU A 189 -1.47 -11.51 -5.82
C LEU A 189 -0.10 -12.13 -5.53
N ALA A 190 0.21 -13.23 -6.21
CA ALA A 190 1.53 -13.85 -6.18
C ALA A 190 1.85 -14.45 -7.55
N ARG A 191 3.12 -14.64 -7.87
CA ARG A 191 3.50 -15.29 -9.14
C ARG A 191 2.99 -16.72 -9.20
N PRO A 192 2.59 -17.26 -10.37
CA PRO A 192 1.99 -18.58 -10.50
C PRO A 192 2.84 -19.73 -9.95
N SER A 193 4.17 -19.66 -10.10
CA SER A 193 5.14 -20.67 -9.67
C SER A 193 5.64 -20.50 -8.24
N THR A 194 5.17 -19.48 -7.51
CA THR A 194 5.65 -19.18 -6.16
C THR A 194 5.09 -20.21 -5.16
N PRO A 195 5.91 -21.00 -4.47
CA PRO A 195 5.47 -21.78 -3.32
C PRO A 195 4.87 -20.81 -2.29
N ARG A 196 3.79 -21.21 -1.61
CA ARG A 196 3.24 -20.39 -0.51
C ARG A 196 4.39 -20.05 0.45
N PRO A 197 4.61 -18.75 0.80
CA PRO A 197 5.60 -18.42 1.80
C PRO A 197 5.30 -19.21 3.06
N LYS A 198 6.37 -19.71 3.71
CA LYS A 198 6.28 -20.54 4.91
C LYS A 198 5.35 -19.87 5.92
N GLN A 199 4.21 -20.39 6.01
CA GLN A 199 2.95 -20.20 6.76
C GLN A 199 2.98 -19.48 8.13
N ALA A 200 3.61 -18.35 8.32
CA ALA A 200 3.48 -17.61 9.57
C ALA A 200 2.31 -16.60 9.57
N ALA A 201 2.02 -15.96 8.45
CA ALA A 201 1.00 -14.90 8.38
C ALA A 201 -0.38 -15.38 7.88
N ALA A 202 -0.43 -16.34 6.95
CA ALA A 202 -1.67 -16.72 6.27
C ALA A 202 -2.70 -17.46 7.14
N ARG A 203 -2.27 -18.24 8.16
CA ARG A 203 -3.18 -19.02 9.01
C ARG A 203 -4.02 -18.21 10.01
N ARG A 204 -3.76 -16.90 10.18
CA ARG A 204 -4.51 -16.07 11.14
C ARG A 204 -5.61 -15.22 10.50
N LEU A 205 -5.74 -15.20 9.18
CA LEU A 205 -6.80 -14.46 8.48
C LEU A 205 -8.05 -15.32 8.18
N GLU A 206 -7.94 -16.65 8.34
CA GLU A 206 -9.03 -17.61 8.07
C GLU A 206 -9.85 -17.96 9.33
N ARG A 207 -9.62 -17.27 10.48
CA ARG A 207 -10.40 -17.47 11.72
C ARG A 207 -11.06 -16.19 12.19
#